data_12fc0781343ac7a311fc6f5182616c22
#
_entry.id   12fc0781343ac7a311fc6f5182616c22
#
_cell.length_a   1.000
_cell.length_b   1.000
_cell.length_c   1.000
_cell.angle_alpha   90.00
_cell.angle_beta   90.00
_cell.angle_gamma   90.00
#
_symmetry.space_group_name_H-M   'P 1'
#
loop_
_entity.id
_entity.type
_entity.pdbx_description
1 polymer ?
#
loop_
_entity_poly.entity_id
_entity_poly.type
_entity_poly.pdbx_seq_one_letter_code
_entity_poly.pdbx_strand_id
1 'polypeptide(L)'
;MMKNNSVKIVDIKEALRNSLISTQQKYNCKLHNDLLNFQRLYEKDHGCVVLKKYSQKHYITSKVTDITYWESLQFNSGEDITMFVLKWT
;
A
#
# COMPACT_ATOMS: atom_id res chain seq x y z
N MET A 1 26.78 5.37 -1.36
CA MET A 1 25.89 5.00 -0.23
C MET A 1 24.45 5.02 -0.68
N MET A 2 23.77 3.93 -0.54
CA MET A 2 22.36 3.87 -0.91
C MET A 2 21.50 4.51 0.17
N LYS A 3 20.74 5.51 -0.22
CA LYS A 3 19.72 6.06 0.68
C LYS A 3 18.58 5.06 0.80
N ASN A 4 18.16 4.83 2.02
CA ASN A 4 17.00 4.01 2.27
C ASN A 4 15.74 4.85 2.06
N ASN A 5 15.15 4.77 0.88
CA ASN A 5 13.93 5.49 0.52
C ASN A 5 12.69 4.65 0.75
N SER A 6 12.80 3.58 1.51
CA SER A 6 11.68 2.72 1.84
C SER A 6 11.14 3.03 3.23
N VAL A 7 9.86 2.76 3.43
CA VAL A 7 9.18 2.94 4.70
C VAL A 7 8.30 1.73 4.97
N LYS A 8 8.31 1.27 6.21
CA LYS A 8 7.45 0.17 6.63
C LYS A 8 6.03 0.66 6.81
N ILE A 9 5.07 -0.17 6.38
CA ILE A 9 3.65 0.15 6.50
C ILE A 9 3.26 0.41 7.96
N VAL A 10 3.84 -0.31 8.90
CA VAL A 10 3.53 -0.13 10.34
C VAL A 10 3.82 1.28 10.82
N ASP A 11 4.75 1.98 10.18
CA ASP A 11 5.13 3.34 10.57
C ASP A 11 4.25 4.41 9.92
N ILE A 12 3.46 4.04 8.91
CA ILE A 12 2.60 4.97 8.16
C ILE A 12 1.18 4.44 7.99
N LYS A 13 0.67 3.74 8.99
CA LYS A 13 -0.65 3.08 8.89
C LYS A 13 -1.77 4.02 8.48
N GLU A 14 -1.83 5.19 9.10
CA GLU A 14 -2.90 6.15 8.84
C GLU A 14 -2.79 6.73 7.42
N ALA A 15 -1.58 7.13 7.03
CA ALA A 15 -1.34 7.65 5.69
C ALA A 15 -1.65 6.59 4.63
N LEU A 16 -1.23 5.36 4.85
CA LEU A 16 -1.53 4.26 3.93
C LEU A 16 -3.02 4.05 3.81
N ARG A 17 -3.72 3.94 4.93
CA ARG A 17 -5.16 3.72 4.95
C ARG A 17 -5.91 4.79 4.17
N ASN A 18 -5.61 6.05 4.43
CA ASN A 18 -6.28 7.16 3.78
C ASN A 18 -5.99 7.20 2.28
N SER A 19 -4.75 6.94 1.89
CA SER A 19 -4.38 6.90 0.48
C SER A 19 -5.01 5.71 -0.26
N LEU A 20 -5.14 4.57 0.40
CA LEU A 20 -5.81 3.41 -0.18
C LEU A 20 -7.29 3.69 -0.45
N ILE A 21 -7.97 4.27 0.53
CA ILE A 21 -9.39 4.62 0.39
C ILE A 21 -9.59 5.61 -0.75
N SER A 22 -8.74 6.63 -0.82
CA SER A 22 -8.81 7.63 -1.88
C SER A 22 -8.60 7.01 -3.26
N THR A 23 -7.63 6.12 -3.39
CA THR A 23 -7.34 5.45 -4.66
C THR A 23 -8.48 4.53 -5.07
N GLN A 24 -9.06 3.79 -4.12
CA GLN A 24 -10.22 2.95 -4.40
C GLN A 24 -11.40 3.76 -4.94
N GLN A 25 -11.67 4.90 -4.32
CA GLN A 25 -12.76 5.77 -4.75
C GLN A 25 -12.50 6.36 -6.12
N LYS A 26 -11.26 6.79 -6.37
CA LYS A 26 -10.88 7.42 -7.63
C LYS A 26 -11.06 6.47 -8.82
N TYR A 27 -10.67 5.22 -8.67
CA TYR A 27 -10.72 4.24 -9.75
C TYR A 27 -11.90 3.30 -9.68
N ASN A 28 -12.75 3.47 -8.67
CA ASN A 28 -13.91 2.60 -8.44
C ASN A 28 -13.54 1.11 -8.44
N CYS A 29 -12.40 0.79 -7.82
CA CYS A 29 -11.88 -0.58 -7.73
C CYS A 29 -12.27 -1.24 -6.42
N LYS A 30 -12.58 -2.53 -6.48
CA LYS A 30 -12.72 -3.35 -5.28
C LYS A 30 -11.42 -4.10 -5.07
N LEU A 31 -10.83 -3.97 -3.88
CA LEU A 31 -9.57 -4.60 -3.53
C LEU A 31 -9.56 -6.12 -3.72
N HIS A 32 -10.73 -6.74 -3.60
CA HIS A 32 -10.80 -8.21 -3.65
C HIS A 32 -10.74 -8.79 -5.06
N ASN A 33 -11.06 -8.01 -6.08
CA ASN A 33 -11.29 -8.56 -7.41
C ASN A 33 -10.13 -8.37 -8.37
N ASP A 34 -9.22 -7.42 -8.09
CA ASP A 34 -8.12 -7.14 -9.02
C ASP A 34 -6.94 -6.48 -8.29
N LEU A 35 -6.35 -7.25 -7.40
CA LEU A 35 -5.29 -6.75 -6.52
C LEU A 35 -4.07 -6.24 -7.29
N LEU A 36 -3.68 -6.93 -8.38
CA LEU A 36 -2.51 -6.51 -9.16
C LEU A 36 -2.76 -5.21 -9.90
N ASN A 37 -3.92 -5.04 -10.50
CA ASN A 37 -4.29 -3.80 -11.16
C ASN A 37 -4.38 -2.65 -10.17
N PHE A 38 -4.99 -2.90 -9.02
CA PHE A 38 -5.08 -1.90 -7.98
C PHE A 38 -3.68 -1.47 -7.52
N GLN A 39 -2.78 -2.42 -7.31
CA GLN A 39 -1.40 -2.12 -6.92
C GLN A 39 -0.72 -1.21 -7.93
N ARG A 40 -0.84 -1.52 -9.23
CA ARG A 40 -0.25 -0.69 -10.30
C ARG A 40 -0.80 0.72 -10.31
N LEU A 41 -2.12 0.86 -10.16
CA LEU A 41 -2.76 2.16 -10.10
C LEU A 41 -2.30 2.96 -8.89
N TYR A 42 -2.22 2.29 -7.75
CA TYR A 42 -1.75 2.90 -6.51
C TYR A 42 -0.30 3.39 -6.65
N GLU A 43 0.57 2.53 -7.16
CA GLU A 43 1.98 2.88 -7.36
C GLU A 43 2.13 4.07 -8.29
N LYS A 44 1.37 4.10 -9.37
CA LYS A 44 1.39 5.19 -10.32
C LYS A 44 0.90 6.50 -9.71
N ASP A 45 -0.20 6.44 -8.96
CA ASP A 45 -0.82 7.61 -8.36
C ASP A 45 0.04 8.27 -7.30
N HIS A 46 0.72 7.46 -6.50
CA HIS A 46 1.46 7.94 -5.33
C HIS A 46 2.97 8.00 -5.54
N GLY A 47 3.46 7.58 -6.71
CA GLY A 47 4.88 7.63 -7.02
C GLY A 47 5.72 6.72 -6.14
N CYS A 48 5.23 5.54 -5.85
CA CYS A 48 5.92 4.57 -5.00
C CYS A 48 5.86 3.18 -5.62
N VAL A 49 6.63 2.26 -5.03
CA VAL A 49 6.64 0.85 -5.41
C VAL A 49 6.44 0.00 -4.16
N VAL A 50 5.59 -1.01 -4.24
CA VAL A 50 5.41 -1.97 -3.16
C VAL A 50 6.60 -2.91 -3.16
N LEU A 51 7.45 -2.83 -2.13
CA LEU A 51 8.68 -3.61 -2.06
C LEU A 51 8.46 -5.03 -1.60
N LYS A 52 7.66 -5.19 -0.55
CA LYS A 52 7.45 -6.49 0.07
C LYS A 52 5.98 -6.72 0.32
N LYS A 53 5.56 -7.95 0.09
CA LYS A 53 4.21 -8.41 0.36
C LYS A 53 4.31 -9.70 1.17
N TYR A 54 3.33 -9.94 2.01
CA TYR A 54 3.20 -11.22 2.70
C TYR A 54 1.75 -11.64 2.71
N SER A 55 1.53 -12.95 2.79
CA SER A 55 0.19 -13.51 2.82
C SER A 55 -0.06 -14.17 4.17
N GLN A 56 -1.25 -13.97 4.70
CA GLN A 56 -1.70 -14.64 5.92
C GLN A 56 -2.98 -15.38 5.63
N LYS A 57 -3.11 -16.57 6.23
CA LYS A 57 -4.33 -17.34 6.14
C LYS A 57 -5.30 -16.88 7.21
N HIS A 58 -6.51 -16.57 6.78
CA HIS A 58 -7.58 -16.19 7.68
C HIS A 58 -8.68 -17.23 7.65
N TYR A 59 -9.13 -17.64 8.83
CA TYR A 59 -10.20 -18.61 8.97
C TYR A 59 -11.49 -17.86 9.29
N ILE A 60 -12.33 -17.72 8.30
CA ILE A 60 -13.62 -17.04 8.45
C ILE A 60 -14.72 -18.05 8.11
N THR A 61 -15.55 -18.38 9.09
CA THR A 61 -16.70 -19.29 8.92
C THR A 61 -16.35 -20.56 8.15
N SER A 62 -15.37 -21.32 8.63
CA SER A 62 -14.92 -22.61 8.06
C SER A 62 -14.23 -22.49 6.71
N LYS A 63 -14.00 -21.29 6.20
CA LYS A 63 -13.25 -21.07 4.97
C LYS A 63 -11.89 -20.50 5.29
N VAL A 64 -10.87 -21.02 4.58
CA VAL A 64 -9.52 -20.47 4.64
C VAL A 64 -9.35 -19.49 3.49
N THR A 65 -9.02 -18.25 3.80
CA THR A 65 -8.79 -17.20 2.80
C THR A 65 -7.38 -16.68 2.96
N ASP A 66 -6.63 -16.65 1.87
CA ASP A 66 -5.31 -16.02 1.86
C ASP A 66 -5.48 -14.52 1.57
N ILE A 67 -5.04 -13.69 2.52
CA ILE A 67 -5.05 -12.24 2.36
C ILE A 67 -3.62 -11.76 2.22
N THR A 68 -3.35 -11.01 1.15
CA THR A 68 -2.03 -10.45 0.90
C THR A 68 -1.95 -9.04 1.46
N TYR A 69 -0.91 -8.79 2.23
CA TYR A 69 -0.63 -7.49 2.84
C TYR A 69 0.66 -6.91 2.28
N TRP A 70 0.69 -5.59 2.14
CA TRP A 70 1.91 -4.89 1.80
C TRP A 70 2.71 -4.65 3.08
N GLU A 71 4.02 -4.87 3.02
CA GLU A 71 4.90 -4.69 4.18
C GLU A 71 5.64 -3.36 4.14
N SER A 72 6.11 -2.96 2.95
CA SER A 72 6.87 -1.72 2.82
C SER A 72 6.67 -1.12 1.44
N LEU A 73 6.85 0.20 1.38
CA LEU A 73 6.79 0.99 0.15
C LEU A 73 8.14 1.65 -0.08
N GLN A 74 8.52 1.81 -1.33
CA GLN A 74 9.70 2.56 -1.73
C GLN A 74 9.29 3.78 -2.52
N PHE A 75 9.84 4.93 -2.16
CA PHE A 75 9.65 6.20 -2.85
C PHE A 75 10.95 6.62 -3.53
N ASN A 76 10.91 7.64 -4.36
CA ASN A 76 12.11 8.13 -5.06
C ASN A 76 13.08 8.84 -4.11
N SER A 77 12.58 9.43 -3.03
CA SER A 77 13.40 10.15 -2.06
C SER A 77 12.74 10.14 -0.68
N GLY A 78 13.53 10.48 0.34
CA GLY A 78 12.99 10.67 1.69
C GLY A 78 12.01 11.83 1.78
N GLU A 79 12.20 12.85 0.95
CA GLU A 79 11.25 13.98 0.87
C GLU A 79 9.88 13.51 0.39
N ASP A 80 9.85 12.60 -0.58
CA ASP A 80 8.61 12.05 -1.09
C ASP A 80 7.85 11.28 -0.02
N ILE A 81 8.56 10.57 0.85
CA ILE A 81 7.95 9.88 1.99
C ILE A 81 7.29 10.90 2.92
N THR A 82 8.02 11.96 3.26
CA THR A 82 7.51 13.02 4.14
C THR A 82 6.27 13.68 3.56
N MET A 83 6.31 14.01 2.28
CA MET A 83 5.17 14.62 1.59
C MET A 83 3.97 13.69 1.55
N PHE A 84 4.20 12.40 1.32
CA PHE A 84 3.13 11.41 1.33
C PHE A 84 2.46 11.34 2.69
N VAL A 85 3.26 11.24 3.76
CA VAL A 85 2.72 11.18 5.13
C VAL A 85 1.93 12.45 5.46
N LEU A 86 2.47 13.62 5.15
CA LEU A 86 1.78 14.89 5.42
C LEU A 86 0.46 15.00 4.64
N LYS A 87 0.45 14.54 3.41
CA LYS A 87 -0.75 14.63 2.56
C LYS A 87 -1.88 13.74 3.07
N TRP A 88 -1.53 12.56 3.60
CA TRP A 88 -2.53 11.53 3.91
C TRP A 88 -2.77 11.33 5.41
N THR A 89 -2.15 12.11 6.25
CA THR A 89 -2.46 12.16 7.70
C THR A 89 -3.10 13.53 8.10
#